data_6d26af57ce5785bafaa16e905d0fdeec
#
_entry.id   6d26af57ce5785bafaa16e905d0fdeec
#
_cell.length_a   1.000
_cell.length_b   1.000
_cell.length_c   1.000
_cell.angle_alpha   90.00
_cell.angle_beta   90.00
_cell.angle_gamma   90.00
#
_symmetry.space_group_name_H-M   'P 1'
#
loop_
_entity.id
_entity.type
_entity.pdbx_description
1 polymer ?
#
loop_
_entity_poly.entity_id
_entity_poly.type
_entity_poly.pdbx_seq_one_letter_code
_entity_poly.pdbx_strand_id
1 'polypeptide(L)'
;MNPYNVLPLFRQGVFHGKNANIHLFCVGRRYISMTKDMTQGSPLKLLLAFAVPLMLGSLFQQFYNLADTIIVGRFVGVEALAAVGSVGGLNYLVLGFVNGIACGFSIPISWTFGAHDHHEMRRYTANTVWLSIAFATVLTIVTVAMTHLVLVWTNTPADIIDLADIYIRTIFAGIPFTLLYNVTSALMRALGDSKRPLYFLLVASVLNIGLDLACIILFNMGVFGAAFATVFSQAVAGIGSLIYIMRHYPELRWNKEEGRISAPHCAKLCAMGLPMGLQCSITAIGSVVLQGAVNGLGSDIVAAQTAGGKAAQFLSVPLESIGTAMTTYASQNMGAHDLNRVNKGVNTALGIGCVYSVASFLILRVLDKALIGLFLELSLIHISEPT
;
A
#
# COMPACT_ATOMS: atom_id res chain seq x y z
N MET A 1 2.86 -46.25 -16.28
CA MET A 1 4.13 -46.32 -15.54
C MET A 1 4.06 -45.36 -14.38
N ASN A 2 4.15 -45.87 -13.19
CA ASN A 2 3.81 -45.21 -11.92
C ASN A 2 5.04 -44.44 -11.39
N PRO A 3 4.96 -43.13 -11.01
CA PRO A 3 6.12 -42.32 -10.62
C PRO A 3 6.45 -42.36 -9.11
N TYR A 4 6.10 -43.45 -8.41
CA TYR A 4 6.38 -43.57 -6.95
C TYR A 4 7.42 -44.66 -6.66
N ASN A 5 8.62 -44.59 -7.27
CA ASN A 5 9.73 -45.47 -6.89
C ASN A 5 11.06 -44.73 -7.03
N VAL A 6 11.38 -43.82 -6.11
CA VAL A 6 12.75 -43.39 -5.81
C VAL A 6 12.94 -43.24 -4.31
N LEU A 7 13.16 -44.35 -3.68
CA LEU A 7 13.89 -44.54 -2.42
C LEU A 7 14.28 -46.05 -2.46
N PRO A 8 15.51 -46.50 -2.26
CA PRO A 8 16.35 -46.18 -1.10
C PRO A 8 17.87 -46.18 -1.44
N LEU A 9 18.59 -45.19 -1.00
CA LEU A 9 20.07 -45.27 -0.89
C LEU A 9 20.58 -44.34 0.23
N PHE A 10 20.19 -44.64 1.48
CA PHE A 10 20.96 -44.18 2.65
C PHE A 10 20.82 -45.21 3.77
N ARG A 11 21.59 -46.29 3.60
CA ARG A 11 21.92 -47.20 4.70
C ARG A 11 23.42 -47.47 4.63
N GLN A 12 24.05 -47.21 5.79
CA GLN A 12 25.43 -47.54 6.17
C GLN A 12 26.51 -46.48 5.86
N GLY A 13 26.78 -45.68 6.87
CA GLY A 13 28.04 -45.00 7.11
C GLY A 13 28.21 -44.85 8.63
N VAL A 14 28.84 -45.83 9.24
CA VAL A 14 29.26 -45.80 10.65
C VAL A 14 30.34 -44.76 10.80
N PHE A 15 30.08 -43.70 11.56
CA PHE A 15 31.14 -42.82 12.10
C PHE A 15 31.08 -42.82 13.62
N HIS A 16 32.06 -43.49 14.21
CA HIS A 16 32.48 -43.33 15.62
C HIS A 16 33.14 -41.96 15.78
N GLY A 17 32.61 -41.10 16.65
CA GLY A 17 33.22 -39.83 17.00
C GLY A 17 32.42 -39.12 18.10
N LYS A 18 32.95 -39.17 19.33
CA LYS A 18 32.41 -38.49 20.52
C LYS A 18 32.17 -36.99 20.26
N ASN A 19 30.92 -36.57 20.22
CA ASN A 19 30.36 -35.29 20.61
C ASN A 19 28.89 -35.20 20.12
N ALA A 20 28.07 -36.14 20.63
CA ALA A 20 26.65 -36.22 20.32
C ALA A 20 25.84 -35.61 21.49
N ASN A 21 25.63 -34.29 21.52
CA ASN A 21 24.65 -33.71 22.42
C ASN A 21 24.18 -32.28 22.00
N ILE A 22 24.05 -31.93 20.73
CA ILE A 22 23.40 -30.65 20.31
C ILE A 22 22.45 -30.80 19.10
N HIS A 23 22.16 -31.98 18.62
CA HIS A 23 21.33 -32.13 17.41
C HIS A 23 20.02 -32.94 17.57
N LEU A 24 19.35 -32.83 18.71
CA LEU A 24 18.10 -33.59 18.88
C LEU A 24 16.90 -32.73 19.28
N PHE A 25 16.76 -31.50 18.76
CA PHE A 25 15.53 -30.70 18.93
C PHE A 25 15.11 -29.94 17.67
N CYS A 26 15.24 -30.55 16.50
CA CYS A 26 14.69 -30.04 15.25
C CYS A 26 13.84 -31.09 14.51
N VAL A 27 12.94 -31.75 15.23
CA VAL A 27 11.93 -32.61 14.62
C VAL A 27 10.57 -31.89 14.70
N GLY A 28 10.07 -31.41 13.56
CA GLY A 28 8.62 -31.24 13.37
C GLY A 28 8.02 -29.84 13.44
N ARG A 29 8.72 -28.75 13.15
CA ARG A 29 7.99 -27.58 12.64
C ARG A 29 7.77 -27.77 11.14
N ARG A 30 6.59 -28.28 10.76
CA ARG A 30 6.03 -28.01 9.43
C ARG A 30 6.02 -26.50 9.27
N TYR A 31 6.98 -25.95 8.56
CA TYR A 31 6.86 -24.61 8.00
C TYR A 31 5.65 -24.69 7.07
N ILE A 32 4.50 -24.24 7.52
CA ILE A 32 3.39 -23.94 6.63
C ILE A 32 3.95 -22.86 5.74
N SER A 33 4.26 -23.20 4.49
CA SER A 33 4.69 -22.22 3.50
C SER A 33 3.67 -21.11 3.48
N MET A 34 4.04 -19.94 4.00
CA MET A 34 3.16 -18.76 4.03
C MET A 34 3.09 -18.09 2.66
N THR A 35 4.01 -18.47 1.79
CA THR A 35 4.08 -18.04 0.39
C THR A 35 3.09 -18.81 -0.45
N LYS A 36 2.38 -18.12 -1.33
CA LYS A 36 1.43 -18.74 -2.26
C LYS A 36 1.97 -18.63 -3.68
N ASP A 37 2.35 -19.77 -4.22
CA ASP A 37 2.73 -19.87 -5.62
C ASP A 37 1.50 -19.66 -6.51
N MET A 38 1.48 -18.58 -7.29
CA MET A 38 0.39 -18.27 -8.23
C MET A 38 0.60 -18.89 -9.61
N THR A 39 1.68 -19.65 -9.80
CA THR A 39 1.93 -20.38 -11.05
C THR A 39 1.10 -21.66 -11.16
N GLN A 40 0.44 -22.10 -10.09
CA GLN A 40 -0.37 -23.30 -10.03
C GLN A 40 -1.80 -23.04 -9.60
N GLY A 41 -2.77 -23.81 -10.14
CA GLY A 41 -4.19 -23.71 -9.78
C GLY A 41 -5.01 -22.82 -10.72
N SER A 42 -6.28 -22.62 -10.39
CA SER A 42 -7.23 -21.83 -11.19
C SER A 42 -6.95 -20.32 -11.07
N PRO A 43 -6.76 -19.58 -12.19
CA PRO A 43 -6.54 -18.14 -12.18
C PRO A 43 -7.62 -17.38 -11.40
N LEU A 44 -8.90 -17.72 -11.61
CA LEU A 44 -10.03 -17.08 -10.94
C LEU A 44 -9.93 -17.19 -9.41
N LYS A 45 -9.68 -18.40 -8.90
CA LYS A 45 -9.57 -18.62 -7.45
C LYS A 45 -8.34 -17.91 -6.86
N LEU A 46 -7.23 -17.88 -7.60
CA LEU A 46 -6.01 -17.22 -7.17
C LEU A 46 -6.18 -15.71 -7.10
N LEU A 47 -6.72 -15.10 -8.17
CA LEU A 47 -6.95 -13.66 -8.25
C LEU A 47 -7.93 -13.19 -7.17
N LEU A 48 -9.08 -13.86 -7.02
CA LEU A 48 -10.07 -13.49 -6.01
C LEU A 48 -9.55 -13.68 -4.59
N ALA A 49 -8.89 -14.82 -4.30
CA ALA A 49 -8.34 -15.08 -2.96
C ALA A 49 -7.23 -14.09 -2.57
N PHE A 50 -6.54 -13.49 -3.56
CA PHE A 50 -5.52 -12.48 -3.34
C PHE A 50 -6.12 -11.06 -3.30
N ALA A 51 -7.07 -10.74 -4.19
CA ALA A 51 -7.69 -9.42 -4.29
C ALA A 51 -8.60 -9.09 -3.10
N VAL A 52 -9.35 -10.08 -2.57
CA VAL A 52 -10.29 -9.82 -1.45
C VAL A 52 -9.60 -9.26 -0.19
N PRO A 53 -8.47 -9.82 0.31
CA PRO A 53 -7.76 -9.19 1.42
C PRO A 53 -7.23 -7.79 1.10
N LEU A 54 -6.77 -7.53 -0.14
CA LEU A 54 -6.32 -6.21 -0.56
C LEU A 54 -7.48 -5.21 -0.56
N MET A 55 -8.62 -5.61 -1.13
CA MET A 55 -9.83 -4.79 -1.14
C MET A 55 -10.28 -4.43 0.28
N LEU A 56 -10.33 -5.41 1.18
CA LEU A 56 -10.66 -5.15 2.58
C LEU A 56 -9.66 -4.16 3.21
N GLY A 57 -8.36 -4.34 2.95
CA GLY A 57 -7.33 -3.40 3.42
C GLY A 57 -7.57 -1.98 2.93
N SER A 58 -7.82 -1.81 1.63
CA SER A 58 -8.10 -0.49 1.05
C SER A 58 -9.39 0.13 1.58
N LEU A 59 -10.45 -0.66 1.81
CA LEU A 59 -11.67 -0.18 2.44
C LEU A 59 -11.43 0.28 3.88
N PHE A 60 -10.70 -0.51 4.69
CA PHE A 60 -10.32 -0.08 6.04
C PHE A 60 -9.48 1.19 6.03
N GLN A 61 -8.61 1.35 5.05
CA GLN A 61 -7.83 2.58 4.86
C GLN A 61 -8.73 3.78 4.59
N GLN A 62 -9.76 3.65 3.78
CA GLN A 62 -10.73 4.72 3.54
C GLN A 62 -11.52 5.06 4.81
N PHE A 63 -11.91 4.06 5.60
CA PHE A 63 -12.62 4.29 6.85
C PHE A 63 -11.77 5.03 7.88
N TYR A 64 -10.49 4.66 8.05
CA TYR A 64 -9.66 5.39 9.00
C TYR A 64 -9.35 6.81 8.53
N ASN A 65 -9.14 7.06 7.23
CA ASN A 65 -8.97 8.41 6.69
C ASN A 65 -10.21 9.29 6.95
N LEU A 66 -11.40 8.69 6.84
CA LEU A 66 -12.64 9.37 7.17
C LEU A 66 -12.73 9.67 8.67
N ALA A 67 -12.38 8.71 9.52
CA ALA A 67 -12.38 8.88 10.97
C ALA A 67 -11.41 9.99 11.40
N ASP A 68 -10.19 10.02 10.86
CA ASP A 68 -9.19 11.08 11.11
C ASP A 68 -9.75 12.46 10.73
N THR A 69 -10.37 12.58 9.56
CA THR A 69 -11.01 13.81 9.10
C THR A 69 -12.11 14.27 10.07
N ILE A 70 -12.96 13.35 10.55
CA ILE A 70 -14.04 13.66 11.51
C ILE A 70 -13.44 14.09 12.86
N ILE A 71 -12.42 13.40 13.35
CA ILE A 71 -11.77 13.71 14.63
C ILE A 71 -11.14 15.09 14.58
N VAL A 72 -10.39 15.40 13.52
CA VAL A 72 -9.78 16.73 13.34
C VAL A 72 -10.85 17.82 13.27
N GLY A 73 -11.87 17.65 12.44
CA GLY A 73 -12.95 18.64 12.27
C GLY A 73 -13.75 18.89 13.55
N ARG A 74 -14.02 17.85 14.34
CA ARG A 74 -14.86 17.96 15.54
C ARG A 74 -14.11 18.46 16.77
N PHE A 75 -12.84 18.07 16.93
CA PHE A 75 -12.09 18.33 18.17
C PHE A 75 -11.01 19.41 18.04
N VAL A 76 -10.51 19.68 16.84
CA VAL A 76 -9.51 20.73 16.60
C VAL A 76 -10.16 21.99 16.02
N GLY A 77 -11.14 21.83 15.13
CA GLY A 77 -11.92 22.95 14.58
C GLY A 77 -11.90 23.02 13.05
N VAL A 78 -12.69 23.97 12.54
CA VAL A 78 -12.92 24.12 11.08
C VAL A 78 -11.66 24.57 10.35
N GLU A 79 -10.85 25.45 10.95
CA GLU A 79 -9.58 25.91 10.36
C GLU A 79 -8.58 24.75 10.18
N ALA A 80 -8.49 23.86 11.20
CA ALA A 80 -7.66 22.66 11.13
C ALA A 80 -8.13 21.69 10.03
N LEU A 81 -9.45 21.51 9.92
CA LEU A 81 -10.03 20.67 8.87
C LEU A 81 -9.75 21.27 7.48
N ALA A 82 -9.88 22.57 7.33
CA ALA A 82 -9.55 23.27 6.07
C ALA A 82 -8.06 23.14 5.73
N ALA A 83 -7.18 23.27 6.74
CA ALA A 83 -5.73 23.09 6.57
C ALA A 83 -5.37 21.68 6.09
N VAL A 84 -5.89 20.62 6.74
CA VAL A 84 -5.68 19.23 6.33
C VAL A 84 -6.27 18.97 4.94
N GLY A 85 -7.45 19.51 4.67
CA GLY A 85 -8.10 19.36 3.36
C GLY A 85 -7.32 20.01 2.22
N SER A 86 -6.77 21.22 2.45
CA SER A 86 -6.01 21.97 1.44
C SER A 86 -4.76 21.24 0.94
N VAL A 87 -4.11 20.45 1.81
CA VAL A 87 -2.90 19.68 1.47
C VAL A 87 -3.18 18.26 0.96
N GLY A 88 -4.45 17.85 0.90
CA GLY A 88 -4.83 16.49 0.49
C GLY A 88 -4.30 16.09 -0.89
N GLY A 89 -4.36 16.98 -1.86
CA GLY A 89 -3.82 16.75 -3.21
C GLY A 89 -2.31 16.58 -3.22
N LEU A 90 -1.58 17.41 -2.47
CA LEU A 90 -0.12 17.33 -2.32
C LEU A 90 0.29 16.03 -1.62
N ASN A 91 -0.43 15.66 -0.57
CA ASN A 91 -0.23 14.41 0.16
C ASN A 91 -0.41 13.19 -0.76
N TYR A 92 -1.50 13.17 -1.55
CA TYR A 92 -1.77 12.10 -2.50
C TYR A 92 -0.70 11.99 -3.60
N LEU A 93 -0.20 13.13 -4.09
CA LEU A 93 0.87 13.18 -5.09
C LEU A 93 2.15 12.53 -4.56
N VAL A 94 2.60 12.91 -3.36
CA VAL A 94 3.86 12.43 -2.78
C VAL A 94 3.73 10.99 -2.26
N LEU A 95 2.71 10.69 -1.46
CA LEU A 95 2.53 9.34 -0.90
C LEU A 95 2.07 8.33 -1.97
N GLY A 96 1.34 8.77 -3.00
CA GLY A 96 1.03 7.96 -4.17
C GLY A 96 2.30 7.55 -4.93
N PHE A 97 3.24 8.49 -5.12
CA PHE A 97 4.56 8.19 -5.70
C PHE A 97 5.33 7.16 -4.88
N VAL A 98 5.37 7.33 -3.55
CA VAL A 98 6.00 6.40 -2.61
C VAL A 98 5.41 4.99 -2.72
N ASN A 99 4.07 4.89 -2.77
CA ASN A 99 3.37 3.62 -2.94
C ASN A 99 3.66 2.97 -4.31
N GLY A 100 3.62 3.77 -5.38
CA GLY A 100 3.92 3.31 -6.74
C GLY A 100 5.34 2.74 -6.86
N ILE A 101 6.36 3.43 -6.30
CA ILE A 101 7.74 2.92 -6.23
C ILE A 101 7.79 1.57 -5.52
N ALA A 102 7.17 1.43 -4.36
CA ALA A 102 7.16 0.19 -3.60
C ALA A 102 6.51 -0.97 -4.40
N CYS A 103 5.41 -0.70 -5.09
CA CYS A 103 4.76 -1.66 -5.97
C CYS A 103 5.67 -2.07 -7.14
N GLY A 104 6.33 -1.10 -7.79
CA GLY A 104 7.23 -1.37 -8.91
C GLY A 104 8.46 -2.18 -8.50
N PHE A 105 9.05 -1.91 -7.33
CA PHE A 105 10.18 -2.67 -6.80
C PHE A 105 9.82 -4.13 -6.49
N SER A 106 8.56 -4.44 -6.24
CA SER A 106 8.12 -5.81 -5.99
C SER A 106 8.04 -6.68 -7.25
N ILE A 107 8.00 -6.09 -8.47
CA ILE A 107 7.83 -6.82 -9.73
C ILE A 107 9.00 -7.76 -10.02
N PRO A 108 10.29 -7.33 -10.00
CA PRO A 108 11.42 -8.22 -10.22
C PRO A 108 11.51 -9.33 -9.16
N ILE A 109 11.12 -9.03 -7.92
CA ILE A 109 11.11 -10.00 -6.82
C ILE A 109 10.03 -11.06 -7.04
N SER A 110 8.84 -10.65 -7.45
CA SER A 110 7.75 -11.55 -7.81
C SER A 110 8.10 -12.42 -9.01
N TRP A 111 8.80 -11.84 -9.99
CA TRP A 111 9.27 -12.57 -11.18
C TRP A 111 10.29 -13.64 -10.82
N THR A 112 11.34 -13.29 -10.06
CA THR A 112 12.36 -14.25 -9.62
C THR A 112 11.80 -15.31 -8.68
N PHE A 113 10.78 -14.98 -7.87
CA PHE A 113 10.04 -15.95 -7.07
C PHE A 113 9.32 -16.98 -7.97
N GLY A 114 8.61 -16.53 -9.00
CA GLY A 114 7.94 -17.41 -9.96
C GLY A 114 8.90 -18.26 -10.80
N ALA A 115 10.12 -17.76 -11.04
CA ALA A 115 11.21 -18.51 -11.69
C ALA A 115 11.90 -19.52 -10.75
N HIS A 116 11.55 -19.55 -9.46
CA HIS A 116 12.23 -20.30 -8.41
C HIS A 116 13.72 -19.95 -8.26
N ASP A 117 14.14 -18.75 -8.73
CA ASP A 117 15.50 -18.25 -8.59
C ASP A 117 15.65 -17.46 -7.28
N HIS A 118 15.86 -18.20 -6.20
CA HIS A 118 16.01 -17.59 -4.87
C HIS A 118 17.28 -16.74 -4.72
N HIS A 119 18.33 -17.01 -5.53
CA HIS A 119 19.57 -16.23 -5.47
C HIS A 119 19.34 -14.81 -6.02
N GLU A 120 18.80 -14.70 -7.23
CA GLU A 120 18.47 -13.40 -7.82
C GLU A 120 17.35 -12.68 -7.03
N MET A 121 16.37 -13.41 -6.49
CA MET A 121 15.32 -12.84 -5.64
C MET A 121 15.91 -12.13 -4.41
N ARG A 122 16.88 -12.75 -3.72
CA ARG A 122 17.57 -12.15 -2.57
C ARG A 122 18.39 -10.92 -2.95
N ARG A 123 19.04 -10.94 -4.13
CA ARG A 123 19.77 -9.77 -4.67
C ARG A 123 18.83 -8.60 -4.96
N TYR A 124 17.68 -8.85 -5.60
CA TYR A 124 16.66 -7.81 -5.80
C TYR A 124 16.11 -7.31 -4.48
N THR A 125 15.83 -8.18 -3.52
CA THR A 125 15.35 -7.78 -2.18
C THR A 125 16.36 -6.87 -1.46
N ALA A 126 17.63 -7.22 -1.44
CA ALA A 126 18.67 -6.41 -0.83
C ALA A 126 18.81 -5.04 -1.52
N ASN A 127 18.82 -5.01 -2.85
CA ASN A 127 18.91 -3.75 -3.60
C ASN A 127 17.64 -2.90 -3.45
N THR A 128 16.46 -3.52 -3.27
CA THR A 128 15.22 -2.81 -2.91
C THR A 128 15.37 -2.09 -1.58
N VAL A 129 15.96 -2.71 -0.56
CA VAL A 129 16.20 -2.06 0.74
C VAL A 129 17.13 -0.85 0.58
N TRP A 130 18.26 -0.99 -0.13
CA TRP A 130 19.19 0.11 -0.35
C TRP A 130 18.55 1.28 -1.11
N LEU A 131 17.82 0.99 -2.19
CA LEU A 131 17.09 2.01 -2.94
C LEU A 131 16.00 2.66 -2.11
N SER A 132 15.28 1.89 -1.29
CA SER A 132 14.23 2.43 -0.43
C SER A 132 14.80 3.41 0.60
N ILE A 133 15.95 3.11 1.19
CA ILE A 133 16.63 4.04 2.10
C ILE A 133 17.05 5.33 1.36
N ALA A 134 17.62 5.20 0.15
CA ALA A 134 18.01 6.36 -0.65
C ALA A 134 16.80 7.22 -1.05
N PHE A 135 15.72 6.60 -1.57
CA PHE A 135 14.49 7.31 -1.93
C PHE A 135 13.81 7.94 -0.72
N ALA A 136 13.71 7.22 0.42
CA ALA A 136 13.15 7.78 1.65
C ALA A 136 13.91 9.03 2.08
N THR A 137 15.24 8.96 2.10
CA THR A 137 16.08 10.09 2.51
C THR A 137 15.93 11.29 1.58
N VAL A 138 16.04 11.07 0.27
CA VAL A 138 15.95 12.16 -0.72
C VAL A 138 14.55 12.77 -0.72
N LEU A 139 13.49 11.94 -0.76
CA LEU A 139 12.11 12.43 -0.76
C LEU A 139 11.79 13.20 0.52
N THR A 140 12.17 12.68 1.68
CA THR A 140 11.95 13.39 2.96
C THR A 140 12.64 14.76 2.95
N ILE A 141 13.92 14.83 2.60
CA ILE A 141 14.66 16.09 2.59
C ILE A 141 14.03 17.09 1.62
N VAL A 142 13.76 16.66 0.39
CA VAL A 142 13.19 17.52 -0.65
C VAL A 142 11.79 18.00 -0.27
N THR A 143 10.91 17.08 0.13
CA THR A 143 9.52 17.45 0.43
C THR A 143 9.41 18.32 1.69
N VAL A 144 10.13 18.01 2.76
CA VAL A 144 10.15 18.83 4.00
C VAL A 144 10.73 20.23 3.73
N ALA A 145 11.82 20.31 2.93
CA ALA A 145 12.42 21.61 2.61
C ALA A 145 11.51 22.47 1.70
N MET A 146 10.77 21.84 0.79
CA MET A 146 9.92 22.55 -0.17
C MET A 146 8.49 22.79 0.31
N THR A 147 8.07 22.24 1.45
CA THR A 147 6.67 22.28 1.92
C THR A 147 6.10 23.69 1.91
N HIS A 148 6.73 24.63 2.61
CA HIS A 148 6.24 26.00 2.70
C HIS A 148 6.16 26.69 1.34
N LEU A 149 7.18 26.50 0.49
CA LEU A 149 7.21 27.08 -0.86
C LEU A 149 6.04 26.57 -1.72
N VAL A 150 5.74 25.26 -1.63
CA VAL A 150 4.63 24.66 -2.39
C VAL A 150 3.28 25.16 -1.87
N LEU A 151 3.10 25.34 -0.54
CA LEU A 151 1.87 25.91 0.03
C LEU A 151 1.62 27.35 -0.45
N VAL A 152 2.67 28.16 -0.55
CA VAL A 152 2.58 29.51 -1.12
C VAL A 152 2.22 29.45 -2.61
N TRP A 153 2.83 28.57 -3.39
CA TRP A 153 2.52 28.40 -4.83
C TRP A 153 1.10 27.89 -5.09
N THR A 154 0.56 27.10 -4.19
CA THR A 154 -0.83 26.60 -4.29
C THR A 154 -1.86 27.64 -3.78
N ASN A 155 -1.43 28.84 -3.43
CA ASN A 155 -2.26 29.91 -2.88
C ASN A 155 -3.08 29.45 -1.66
N THR A 156 -2.44 28.70 -0.75
CA THR A 156 -3.07 28.32 0.53
C THR A 156 -3.39 29.58 1.32
N PRO A 157 -4.63 29.77 1.83
CA PRO A 157 -5.01 30.95 2.59
C PRO A 157 -4.11 31.20 3.81
N ALA A 158 -3.84 32.50 4.10
CA ALA A 158 -2.88 32.89 5.15
C ALA A 158 -3.31 32.48 6.55
N ASP A 159 -4.61 32.35 6.81
CA ASP A 159 -5.21 31.93 8.08
C ASP A 159 -4.95 30.45 8.41
N ILE A 160 -4.75 29.59 7.41
CA ILE A 160 -4.56 28.14 7.61
C ILE A 160 -3.18 27.65 7.19
N ILE A 161 -2.32 28.48 6.56
CA ILE A 161 -1.05 28.03 5.99
C ILE A 161 -0.09 27.45 7.03
N ASP A 162 -0.06 28.02 8.24
CA ASP A 162 0.80 27.53 9.32
C ASP A 162 0.35 26.16 9.83
N LEU A 163 -0.96 25.94 9.95
CA LEU A 163 -1.52 24.64 10.32
C LEU A 163 -1.27 23.60 9.23
N ALA A 164 -1.44 23.99 7.97
CA ALA A 164 -1.16 23.16 6.80
C ALA A 164 0.33 22.77 6.72
N ASP A 165 1.24 23.72 6.96
CA ASP A 165 2.69 23.48 6.96
C ASP A 165 3.09 22.49 8.07
N ILE A 166 2.62 22.68 9.29
CA ILE A 166 2.87 21.78 10.41
C ILE A 166 2.38 20.37 10.09
N TYR A 167 1.15 20.23 9.60
CA TYR A 167 0.56 18.93 9.27
C TYR A 167 1.36 18.20 8.20
N ILE A 168 1.50 18.81 7.02
CA ILE A 168 2.08 18.13 5.87
C ILE A 168 3.59 17.91 6.05
N ARG A 169 4.30 18.82 6.69
CA ARG A 169 5.73 18.67 7.03
C ARG A 169 5.95 17.49 7.98
N THR A 170 5.06 17.29 8.95
CA THR A 170 5.10 16.12 9.84
C THR A 170 4.85 14.84 9.08
N ILE A 171 3.85 14.79 8.19
CA ILE A 171 3.58 13.64 7.33
C ILE A 171 4.79 13.32 6.44
N PHE A 172 5.42 14.33 5.82
CA PHE A 172 6.58 14.14 4.95
C PHE A 172 7.83 13.72 5.72
N ALA A 173 8.02 14.18 6.94
CA ALA A 173 9.06 13.64 7.83
C ALA A 173 8.85 12.14 8.14
N GLY A 174 7.61 11.67 8.08
CA GLY A 174 7.21 10.27 8.22
C GLY A 174 7.38 9.38 6.97
N ILE A 175 7.78 9.94 5.82
CA ILE A 175 7.97 9.17 4.57
C ILE A 175 8.83 7.91 4.75
N PRO A 176 9.92 7.90 5.54
CA PRO A 176 10.71 6.68 5.75
C PRO A 176 9.89 5.52 6.32
N PHE A 177 8.98 5.79 7.25
CA PHE A 177 8.13 4.76 7.86
C PHE A 177 7.00 4.32 6.92
N THR A 178 6.41 5.25 6.18
CA THR A 178 5.41 4.94 5.14
C THR A 178 6.03 4.10 4.03
N LEU A 179 7.20 4.44 3.54
CA LEU A 179 7.91 3.65 2.54
C LEU A 179 8.30 2.28 3.07
N LEU A 180 8.77 2.19 4.33
CA LEU A 180 9.08 0.92 4.98
C LEU A 180 7.87 -0.01 5.01
N TYR A 181 6.70 0.49 5.44
CA TYR A 181 5.47 -0.30 5.43
C TYR A 181 5.06 -0.71 4.00
N ASN A 182 5.10 0.21 3.04
CA ASN A 182 4.71 -0.07 1.66
C ASN A 182 5.63 -1.11 1.01
N VAL A 183 6.95 -1.01 1.20
CA VAL A 183 7.93 -1.96 0.66
C VAL A 183 7.78 -3.33 1.31
N THR A 184 7.69 -3.41 2.64
CA THR A 184 7.51 -4.70 3.33
C THR A 184 6.20 -5.37 2.94
N SER A 185 5.12 -4.59 2.79
CA SER A 185 3.84 -5.08 2.29
C SER A 185 3.93 -5.56 0.84
N ALA A 186 4.66 -4.83 -0.02
CA ALA A 186 4.88 -5.20 -1.41
C ALA A 186 5.74 -6.49 -1.53
N LEU A 187 6.76 -6.67 -0.66
CA LEU A 187 7.55 -7.90 -0.59
C LEU A 187 6.68 -9.11 -0.22
N MET A 188 5.83 -9.00 0.80
CA MET A 188 4.91 -10.08 1.17
C MET A 188 3.95 -10.41 0.02
N ARG A 189 3.41 -9.39 -0.66
CA ARG A 189 2.55 -9.56 -1.84
C ARG A 189 3.31 -10.22 -3.01
N ALA A 190 4.57 -9.86 -3.25
CA ALA A 190 5.40 -10.47 -4.29
C ALA A 190 5.52 -11.99 -4.14
N LEU A 191 5.53 -12.49 -2.90
CA LEU A 191 5.55 -13.92 -2.57
C LEU A 191 4.14 -14.54 -2.45
N GLY A 192 3.09 -13.82 -2.88
CA GLY A 192 1.72 -14.32 -2.90
C GLY A 192 0.94 -14.19 -1.59
N ASP A 193 1.46 -13.48 -0.59
CA ASP A 193 0.74 -13.24 0.67
C ASP A 193 0.10 -11.85 0.70
N SER A 194 -1.22 -11.78 0.55
CA SER A 194 -2.02 -10.56 0.67
C SER A 194 -2.68 -10.40 2.05
N LYS A 195 -2.66 -11.43 2.90
CA LYS A 195 -3.36 -11.41 4.19
C LYS A 195 -2.55 -10.71 5.28
N ARG A 196 -1.23 -10.96 5.31
CA ARG A 196 -0.37 -10.37 6.34
C ARG A 196 -0.27 -8.85 6.26
N PRO A 197 -0.09 -8.24 5.08
CA PRO A 197 -0.19 -6.78 4.94
C PRO A 197 -1.50 -6.21 5.48
N LEU A 198 -2.63 -6.90 5.25
CA LEU A 198 -3.93 -6.50 5.79
C LEU A 198 -3.92 -6.45 7.33
N TYR A 199 -3.36 -7.47 8.01
CA TYR A 199 -3.32 -7.48 9.47
C TYR A 199 -2.50 -6.32 10.05
N PHE A 200 -1.35 -6.02 9.45
CA PHE A 200 -0.55 -4.86 9.88
C PHE A 200 -1.28 -3.55 9.63
N LEU A 201 -2.01 -3.44 8.52
CA LEU A 201 -2.82 -2.27 8.23
C LEU A 201 -3.96 -2.10 9.23
N LEU A 202 -4.66 -3.18 9.60
CA LEU A 202 -5.72 -3.15 10.61
C LEU A 202 -5.18 -2.68 11.97
N VAL A 203 -4.03 -3.22 12.39
CA VAL A 203 -3.38 -2.78 13.64
C VAL A 203 -3.01 -1.30 13.57
N ALA A 204 -2.43 -0.86 12.44
CA ALA A 204 -2.10 0.56 12.24
C ALA A 204 -3.34 1.45 12.27
N SER A 205 -4.44 1.05 11.65
CA SER A 205 -5.69 1.82 11.60
C SER A 205 -6.32 2.00 12.98
N VAL A 206 -6.39 0.92 13.76
CA VAL A 206 -6.90 0.99 15.14
C VAL A 206 -5.99 1.84 16.03
N LEU A 207 -4.68 1.67 15.89
CA LEU A 207 -3.70 2.45 16.63
C LEU A 207 -3.76 3.94 16.26
N ASN A 208 -3.91 4.26 14.96
CA ASN A 208 -4.03 5.64 14.48
C ASN A 208 -5.26 6.32 15.11
N ILE A 209 -6.45 5.75 15.02
CA ILE A 209 -7.67 6.31 15.61
C ILE A 209 -7.50 6.52 17.13
N GLY A 210 -6.93 5.54 17.83
CA GLY A 210 -6.66 5.65 19.27
C GLY A 210 -5.68 6.78 19.61
N LEU A 211 -4.61 6.91 18.81
CA LEU A 211 -3.62 7.96 18.99
C LEU A 211 -4.15 9.35 18.60
N ASP A 212 -4.98 9.45 17.55
CA ASP A 212 -5.64 10.70 17.17
C ASP A 212 -6.46 11.26 18.36
N LEU A 213 -7.30 10.41 18.95
CA LEU A 213 -8.09 10.79 20.11
C LEU A 213 -7.20 11.16 21.31
N ALA A 214 -6.14 10.39 21.56
CA ALA A 214 -5.23 10.68 22.67
C ALA A 214 -4.43 11.97 22.42
N CYS A 215 -3.81 12.15 21.27
CA CYS A 215 -2.98 13.31 20.96
C CYS A 215 -3.81 14.58 20.87
N ILE A 216 -5.01 14.53 20.31
CA ILE A 216 -5.86 15.70 20.12
C ILE A 216 -6.60 16.05 21.43
N ILE A 217 -7.24 15.06 22.09
CA ILE A 217 -8.11 15.34 23.24
C ILE A 217 -7.32 15.40 24.56
N LEU A 218 -6.41 14.43 24.81
CA LEU A 218 -5.68 14.36 26.08
C LEU A 218 -4.47 15.28 26.09
N PHE A 219 -3.72 15.34 24.97
CA PHE A 219 -2.47 16.11 24.90
C PHE A 219 -2.65 17.50 24.25
N ASN A 220 -3.82 17.83 23.70
CA ASN A 220 -4.12 19.10 23.03
C ASN A 220 -3.09 19.48 21.93
N MET A 221 -2.60 18.46 21.18
CA MET A 221 -1.56 18.67 20.17
C MET A 221 -2.10 19.21 18.83
N GLY A 222 -3.42 19.40 18.70
CA GLY A 222 -4.05 19.95 17.52
C GLY A 222 -3.74 19.16 16.24
N VAL A 223 -3.48 19.88 15.15
CA VAL A 223 -3.19 19.29 13.82
C VAL A 223 -1.89 18.48 13.82
N PHE A 224 -0.88 18.88 14.60
CA PHE A 224 0.35 18.13 14.78
C PHE A 224 0.07 16.73 15.35
N GLY A 225 -0.87 16.64 16.31
CA GLY A 225 -1.27 15.36 16.92
C GLY A 225 -1.81 14.36 15.90
N ALA A 226 -2.68 14.79 14.99
CA ALA A 226 -3.21 13.97 13.90
C ALA A 226 -2.09 13.46 12.95
N ALA A 227 -1.21 14.38 12.53
CA ALA A 227 -0.09 13.98 11.67
C ALA A 227 0.87 13.02 12.39
N PHE A 228 1.17 13.26 13.65
CA PHE A 228 2.02 12.40 14.47
C PHE A 228 1.41 11.01 14.65
N ALA A 229 0.12 10.91 14.96
CA ALA A 229 -0.59 9.64 15.11
C ALA A 229 -0.51 8.81 13.83
N THR A 230 -0.69 9.44 12.66
CA THR A 230 -0.56 8.81 11.36
C THR A 230 0.86 8.27 11.12
N VAL A 231 1.89 9.10 11.34
CA VAL A 231 3.30 8.69 11.16
C VAL A 231 3.69 7.58 12.12
N PHE A 232 3.30 7.70 13.40
CA PHE A 232 3.62 6.69 14.40
C PHE A 232 2.95 5.34 14.10
N SER A 233 1.70 5.35 13.69
CA SER A 233 0.98 4.13 13.30
C SER A 233 1.62 3.44 12.08
N GLN A 234 2.06 4.22 11.10
CA GLN A 234 2.82 3.71 9.95
C GLN A 234 4.19 3.14 10.38
N ALA A 235 4.86 3.78 11.35
CA ALA A 235 6.12 3.27 11.91
C ALA A 235 5.92 1.91 12.59
N VAL A 236 4.89 1.78 13.42
CA VAL A 236 4.56 0.50 14.09
C VAL A 236 4.24 -0.59 13.07
N ALA A 237 3.43 -0.29 12.05
CA ALA A 237 3.12 -1.24 10.98
C ALA A 237 4.36 -1.62 10.17
N GLY A 238 5.20 -0.64 9.78
CA GLY A 238 6.41 -0.85 9.00
C GLY A 238 7.46 -1.67 9.75
N ILE A 239 7.74 -1.32 11.00
CA ILE A 239 8.69 -2.06 11.85
C ILE A 239 8.13 -3.46 12.17
N GLY A 240 6.85 -3.57 12.51
CA GLY A 240 6.21 -4.84 12.78
C GLY A 240 6.24 -5.78 11.59
N SER A 241 5.92 -5.29 10.39
CA SER A 241 5.97 -6.06 9.15
C SER A 241 7.41 -6.46 8.77
N LEU A 242 8.40 -5.59 9.00
CA LEU A 242 9.82 -5.91 8.80
C LEU A 242 10.27 -7.05 9.72
N ILE A 243 9.99 -6.95 11.03
CA ILE A 243 10.31 -8.01 12.00
C ILE A 243 9.62 -9.32 11.61
N TYR A 244 8.39 -9.23 11.14
CA TYR A 244 7.64 -10.41 10.69
C TYR A 244 8.30 -11.06 9.48
N ILE A 245 8.69 -10.29 8.46
CA ILE A 245 9.42 -10.78 7.28
C ILE A 245 10.72 -11.47 7.72
N MET A 246 11.52 -10.80 8.55
CA MET A 246 12.80 -11.34 9.02
C MET A 246 12.64 -12.69 9.76
N ARG A 247 11.49 -12.91 10.43
CA ARG A 247 11.25 -14.14 11.18
C ARG A 247 10.63 -15.26 10.35
N HIS A 248 9.74 -14.94 9.40
CA HIS A 248 8.85 -15.91 8.76
C HIS A 248 9.10 -16.12 7.26
N TYR A 249 9.95 -15.28 6.63
CA TYR A 249 10.30 -15.42 5.20
C TYR A 249 11.80 -15.65 5.03
N PRO A 250 12.30 -16.86 5.34
CA PRO A 250 13.73 -17.17 5.20
C PRO A 250 14.23 -17.02 3.75
N GLU A 251 13.33 -17.15 2.78
CA GLU A 251 13.63 -17.03 1.35
C GLU A 251 14.14 -15.62 0.99
N LEU A 252 13.73 -14.58 1.73
CA LEU A 252 14.15 -13.19 1.53
C LEU A 252 15.46 -12.83 2.25
N ARG A 253 15.99 -13.73 3.10
CA ARG A 253 17.24 -13.46 3.82
C ARG A 253 18.42 -13.60 2.87
N TRP A 254 19.19 -12.53 2.73
CA TRP A 254 20.40 -12.48 1.91
C TRP A 254 21.68 -12.65 2.75
N ASN A 255 22.72 -13.15 2.12
CA ASN A 255 24.07 -13.21 2.66
C ASN A 255 24.86 -11.93 2.30
N LYS A 256 26.13 -11.82 2.75
CA LYS A 256 26.95 -10.63 2.50
C LYS A 256 27.22 -10.37 1.02
N GLU A 257 27.26 -11.39 0.18
CA GLU A 257 27.50 -11.26 -1.26
C GLU A 257 26.23 -10.79 -1.99
N GLU A 258 25.08 -11.38 -1.67
CA GLU A 258 23.79 -11.02 -2.21
C GLU A 258 23.34 -9.62 -1.77
N GLY A 259 23.80 -9.18 -0.59
CA GLY A 259 23.51 -7.86 -0.01
C GLY A 259 24.30 -6.69 -0.61
N ARG A 260 25.23 -6.92 -1.53
CA ARG A 260 25.99 -5.86 -2.19
C ARG A 260 25.12 -5.05 -3.14
N ILE A 261 25.34 -3.72 -3.16
CA ILE A 261 24.71 -2.84 -4.12
C ILE A 261 25.17 -3.22 -5.54
N SER A 262 24.21 -3.41 -6.42
CA SER A 262 24.42 -3.82 -7.80
C SER A 262 23.72 -2.86 -8.75
N ALA A 263 24.50 -2.12 -9.54
CA ALA A 263 23.95 -1.14 -10.49
C ALA A 263 22.93 -1.74 -11.47
N PRO A 264 23.12 -2.94 -12.06
CA PRO A 264 22.11 -3.54 -12.93
C PRO A 264 20.80 -3.84 -12.21
N HIS A 265 20.84 -4.32 -10.95
CA HIS A 265 19.62 -4.59 -10.17
C HIS A 265 18.92 -3.29 -9.80
N CYS A 266 19.67 -2.28 -9.34
CA CYS A 266 19.13 -0.96 -9.05
C CYS A 266 18.49 -0.33 -10.30
N ALA A 267 19.14 -0.40 -11.45
CA ALA A 267 18.62 0.13 -12.71
C ALA A 267 17.29 -0.56 -13.09
N LYS A 268 17.20 -1.89 -12.96
CA LYS A 268 15.98 -2.63 -13.26
C LYS A 268 14.85 -2.32 -12.26
N LEU A 269 15.16 -2.18 -10.98
CA LEU A 269 14.19 -1.75 -9.96
C LEU A 269 13.68 -0.34 -10.26
N CYS A 270 14.57 0.61 -10.56
CA CYS A 270 14.18 1.97 -10.94
C CYS A 270 13.36 2.00 -12.23
N ALA A 271 13.71 1.19 -13.24
CA ALA A 271 12.97 1.10 -14.49
C ALA A 271 11.53 0.61 -14.30
N MET A 272 11.23 -0.16 -13.24
CA MET A 272 9.88 -0.57 -12.89
C MET A 272 9.22 0.36 -11.87
N GLY A 273 9.97 0.82 -10.86
CA GLY A 273 9.44 1.63 -9.77
C GLY A 273 9.12 3.06 -10.17
N LEU A 274 10.00 3.74 -10.91
CA LEU A 274 9.78 5.14 -11.28
C LEU A 274 8.53 5.35 -12.16
N PRO A 275 8.29 4.55 -13.23
CA PRO A 275 7.07 4.70 -14.02
C PRO A 275 5.80 4.46 -13.19
N MET A 276 5.80 3.47 -12.30
CA MET A 276 4.64 3.21 -11.43
C MET A 276 4.42 4.35 -10.41
N GLY A 277 5.49 4.91 -9.84
CA GLY A 277 5.39 6.10 -9.00
C GLY A 277 4.84 7.30 -9.75
N LEU A 278 5.38 7.57 -10.95
CA LEU A 278 4.93 8.67 -11.82
C LEU A 278 3.48 8.48 -12.27
N GLN A 279 3.02 7.26 -12.54
CA GLN A 279 1.63 6.97 -12.87
C GLN A 279 0.67 7.48 -11.78
N CYS A 280 0.98 7.19 -10.51
CA CYS A 280 0.18 7.69 -9.39
C CYS A 280 0.20 9.22 -9.30
N SER A 281 1.38 9.83 -9.50
CA SER A 281 1.54 11.29 -9.46
C SER A 281 0.81 11.98 -10.62
N ILE A 282 0.87 11.45 -11.83
CA ILE A 282 0.15 12.00 -13.00
C ILE A 282 -1.36 11.95 -12.76
N THR A 283 -1.88 10.87 -12.18
CA THR A 283 -3.29 10.77 -11.80
C THR A 283 -3.67 11.85 -10.78
N ALA A 284 -2.82 12.10 -9.78
CA ALA A 284 -3.02 13.17 -8.81
C ALA A 284 -3.07 14.55 -9.47
N ILE A 285 -2.12 14.85 -10.36
CA ILE A 285 -2.09 16.12 -11.11
C ILE A 285 -3.35 16.28 -11.96
N GLY A 286 -3.77 15.21 -12.67
CA GLY A 286 -5.01 15.21 -13.45
C GLY A 286 -6.25 15.54 -12.61
N SER A 287 -6.34 15.00 -11.40
CA SER A 287 -7.42 15.30 -10.46
C SER A 287 -7.43 16.76 -10.01
N VAL A 288 -6.25 17.34 -9.75
CA VAL A 288 -6.13 18.76 -9.38
C VAL A 288 -6.54 19.68 -10.54
N VAL A 289 -6.12 19.38 -11.77
CA VAL A 289 -6.54 20.14 -12.96
C VAL A 289 -8.04 20.08 -13.17
N LEU A 290 -8.62 18.88 -13.04
CA LEU A 290 -10.08 18.69 -13.13
C LEU A 290 -10.80 19.50 -12.04
N GLN A 291 -10.32 19.46 -10.80
CA GLN A 291 -10.91 20.22 -9.69
C GLN A 291 -10.86 21.73 -9.98
N GLY A 292 -9.76 22.23 -10.51
CA GLY A 292 -9.62 23.64 -10.92
C GLY A 292 -10.68 24.06 -11.96
N ALA A 293 -10.94 23.21 -12.96
CA ALA A 293 -11.99 23.45 -13.96
C ALA A 293 -13.40 23.42 -13.33
N VAL A 294 -13.66 22.47 -12.44
CA VAL A 294 -14.96 22.33 -11.76
C VAL A 294 -15.24 23.52 -10.82
N ASN A 295 -14.20 24.03 -10.14
CA ASN A 295 -14.34 25.20 -9.25
C ASN A 295 -14.89 26.45 -9.98
N GLY A 296 -14.62 26.59 -11.28
CA GLY A 296 -15.17 27.67 -12.12
C GLY A 296 -16.65 27.55 -12.43
N LEU A 297 -17.30 26.41 -12.12
CA LEU A 297 -18.72 26.13 -12.44
C LEU A 297 -19.69 26.45 -11.29
N GLY A 298 -19.17 26.85 -10.14
CA GLY A 298 -19.97 27.23 -8.96
C GLY A 298 -20.06 26.16 -7.87
N SER A 299 -20.46 26.57 -6.68
CA SER A 299 -20.42 25.78 -5.44
C SER A 299 -21.26 24.50 -5.51
N ASP A 300 -22.43 24.55 -6.14
CA ASP A 300 -23.34 23.40 -6.22
C ASP A 300 -22.74 22.26 -7.07
N ILE A 301 -22.04 22.63 -8.16
CA ILE A 301 -21.38 21.66 -9.03
C ILE A 301 -20.14 21.09 -8.34
N VAL A 302 -19.40 21.91 -7.60
CA VAL A 302 -18.27 21.45 -6.78
C VAL A 302 -18.74 20.45 -5.71
N ALA A 303 -19.86 20.73 -5.02
CA ALA A 303 -20.43 19.83 -4.02
C ALA A 303 -20.88 18.49 -4.67
N ALA A 304 -21.58 18.55 -5.80
CA ALA A 304 -22.00 17.37 -6.53
C ALA A 304 -20.80 16.53 -7.02
N GLN A 305 -19.76 17.18 -7.58
CA GLN A 305 -18.54 16.51 -8.02
C GLN A 305 -17.79 15.85 -6.84
N THR A 306 -17.75 16.52 -5.69
CA THR A 306 -17.09 15.99 -4.49
C THR A 306 -17.82 14.74 -3.97
N ALA A 307 -19.15 14.79 -3.87
CA ALA A 307 -19.97 13.66 -3.47
C ALA A 307 -19.83 12.47 -4.45
N GLY A 308 -19.96 12.76 -5.76
CA GLY A 308 -19.77 11.75 -6.81
C GLY A 308 -18.37 11.16 -6.82
N GLY A 309 -17.34 11.98 -6.61
CA GLY A 309 -15.94 11.57 -6.50
C GLY A 309 -15.68 10.61 -5.33
N LYS A 310 -16.29 10.87 -4.16
CA LYS A 310 -16.22 9.95 -3.00
C LYS A 310 -16.86 8.60 -3.31
N ALA A 311 -18.07 8.60 -3.91
CA ALA A 311 -18.72 7.37 -4.31
C ALA A 311 -17.89 6.60 -5.35
N ALA A 312 -17.34 7.28 -6.35
CA ALA A 312 -16.48 6.68 -7.37
C ALA A 312 -15.20 6.06 -6.74
N GLN A 313 -14.61 6.72 -5.75
CA GLN A 313 -13.43 6.21 -5.04
C GLN A 313 -13.72 4.86 -4.35
N PHE A 314 -14.84 4.72 -3.65
CA PHE A 314 -15.23 3.45 -3.02
C PHE A 314 -15.46 2.35 -4.06
N LEU A 315 -16.09 2.69 -5.19
CA LEU A 315 -16.36 1.73 -6.26
C LEU A 315 -15.11 1.34 -7.07
N SER A 316 -14.06 2.15 -7.05
CA SER A 316 -12.78 1.83 -7.71
C SER A 316 -11.94 0.82 -6.94
N VAL A 317 -12.09 0.72 -5.61
CA VAL A 317 -11.27 -0.14 -4.73
C VAL A 317 -11.19 -1.60 -5.19
N PRO A 318 -12.29 -2.28 -5.58
CA PRO A 318 -12.20 -3.66 -6.05
C PRO A 318 -11.41 -3.81 -7.35
N LEU A 319 -11.54 -2.86 -8.30
CA LEU A 319 -10.80 -2.87 -9.57
C LEU A 319 -9.31 -2.68 -9.34
N GLU A 320 -8.91 -1.75 -8.48
CA GLU A 320 -7.51 -1.52 -8.09
C GLU A 320 -6.92 -2.77 -7.41
N SER A 321 -7.71 -3.44 -6.56
CA SER A 321 -7.30 -4.66 -5.87
C SER A 321 -7.09 -5.82 -6.83
N ILE A 322 -7.94 -5.95 -7.87
CA ILE A 322 -7.78 -6.93 -8.94
C ILE A 322 -6.55 -6.59 -9.78
N GLY A 323 -6.30 -5.32 -10.11
CA GLY A 323 -5.10 -4.85 -10.80
C GLY A 323 -3.82 -5.23 -10.05
N THR A 324 -3.78 -4.98 -8.74
CA THR A 324 -2.64 -5.36 -7.88
C THR A 324 -2.47 -6.88 -7.82
N ALA A 325 -3.55 -7.64 -7.71
CA ALA A 325 -3.53 -9.10 -7.75
C ALA A 325 -3.00 -9.62 -9.10
N MET A 326 -3.42 -9.00 -10.19
CA MET A 326 -2.97 -9.34 -11.54
C MET A 326 -1.49 -9.03 -11.74
N THR A 327 -0.98 -7.93 -11.20
CA THR A 327 0.46 -7.59 -11.24
C THR A 327 1.30 -8.70 -10.62
N THR A 328 0.95 -9.18 -9.43
CA THR A 328 1.66 -10.29 -8.76
C THR A 328 1.50 -11.59 -9.55
N TYR A 329 0.29 -11.92 -9.99
CA TYR A 329 0.00 -13.12 -10.77
C TYR A 329 0.79 -13.14 -12.09
N ALA A 330 0.75 -12.03 -12.85
CA ALA A 330 1.47 -11.93 -14.12
C ALA A 330 2.98 -12.03 -13.91
N SER A 331 3.54 -11.32 -12.93
CA SER A 331 4.98 -11.34 -12.66
C SER A 331 5.47 -12.74 -12.30
N GLN A 332 4.78 -13.49 -11.43
CA GLN A 332 5.17 -14.86 -11.09
C GLN A 332 5.07 -15.80 -12.29
N ASN A 333 3.99 -15.74 -13.08
CA ASN A 333 3.83 -16.60 -14.26
C ASN A 333 4.78 -16.23 -15.40
N MET A 334 5.15 -14.95 -15.55
CA MET A 334 6.22 -14.53 -16.48
C MET A 334 7.58 -15.10 -16.04
N GLY A 335 7.86 -15.10 -14.73
CA GLY A 335 9.05 -15.72 -14.18
C GLY A 335 9.11 -17.23 -14.45
N ALA A 336 7.98 -17.90 -14.35
CA ALA A 336 7.83 -19.32 -14.69
C ALA A 336 7.81 -19.60 -16.22
N HIS A 337 7.97 -18.57 -17.06
CA HIS A 337 7.89 -18.66 -18.53
C HIS A 337 6.55 -19.19 -19.08
N ASP A 338 5.45 -19.11 -18.30
CA ASP A 338 4.11 -19.55 -18.73
C ASP A 338 3.24 -18.37 -19.20
N LEU A 339 3.49 -17.91 -20.42
CA LEU A 339 2.72 -16.83 -21.05
C LEU A 339 1.25 -17.21 -21.29
N ASN A 340 0.94 -18.51 -21.44
CA ASN A 340 -0.42 -18.97 -21.60
C ASN A 340 -1.24 -18.73 -20.32
N ARG A 341 -0.61 -18.95 -19.16
CA ARG A 341 -1.24 -18.62 -17.87
C ARG A 341 -1.39 -17.12 -17.68
N VAL A 342 -0.42 -16.31 -18.08
CA VAL A 342 -0.55 -14.85 -18.06
C VAL A 342 -1.78 -14.42 -18.85
N ASN A 343 -1.94 -14.89 -20.10
CA ASN A 343 -3.10 -14.57 -20.94
C ASN A 343 -4.43 -15.02 -20.32
N LYS A 344 -4.46 -16.26 -19.75
CA LYS A 344 -5.65 -16.73 -19.02
C LYS A 344 -5.97 -15.85 -17.80
N GLY A 345 -4.94 -15.39 -17.07
CA GLY A 345 -5.11 -14.46 -15.96
C GLY A 345 -5.68 -13.11 -16.40
N VAL A 346 -5.14 -12.54 -17.48
CA VAL A 346 -5.63 -11.28 -18.07
C VAL A 346 -7.11 -11.40 -18.47
N ASN A 347 -7.47 -12.44 -19.22
CA ASN A 347 -8.86 -12.66 -19.63
C ASN A 347 -9.79 -12.85 -18.41
N THR A 348 -9.31 -13.56 -17.38
CA THR A 348 -10.07 -13.75 -16.14
C THR A 348 -10.25 -12.42 -15.39
N ALA A 349 -9.18 -11.63 -15.24
CA ALA A 349 -9.24 -10.32 -14.59
C ALA A 349 -10.15 -9.35 -15.33
N LEU A 350 -10.09 -9.31 -16.67
CA LEU A 350 -11.01 -8.52 -17.51
C LEU A 350 -12.46 -8.98 -17.33
N GLY A 351 -12.72 -10.30 -17.32
CA GLY A 351 -14.05 -10.83 -17.07
C GLY A 351 -14.62 -10.43 -15.73
N ILE A 352 -13.80 -10.52 -14.65
CA ILE A 352 -14.22 -10.06 -13.31
C ILE A 352 -14.49 -8.56 -13.33
N GLY A 353 -13.60 -7.78 -13.95
CA GLY A 353 -13.74 -6.32 -14.06
C GLY A 353 -15.00 -5.91 -14.81
N CYS A 354 -15.31 -6.56 -15.94
CA CYS A 354 -16.55 -6.31 -16.70
C CYS A 354 -17.81 -6.63 -15.88
N VAL A 355 -17.86 -7.79 -15.24
CA VAL A 355 -19.01 -8.19 -14.40
C VAL A 355 -19.17 -7.21 -13.25
N TYR A 356 -18.09 -6.84 -12.58
CA TYR A 356 -18.11 -5.87 -11.49
C TYR A 356 -18.58 -4.48 -11.98
N SER A 357 -18.07 -4.00 -13.11
CA SER A 357 -18.43 -2.68 -13.66
C SER A 357 -19.92 -2.61 -14.03
N VAL A 358 -20.47 -3.66 -14.64
CA VAL A 358 -21.90 -3.75 -14.93
C VAL A 358 -22.72 -3.79 -13.64
N ALA A 359 -22.30 -4.59 -12.65
CA ALA A 359 -22.99 -4.65 -11.36
C ALA A 359 -22.95 -3.27 -10.65
N SER A 360 -21.79 -2.61 -10.62
CA SER A 360 -21.63 -1.27 -10.03
C SER A 360 -22.49 -0.22 -10.74
N PHE A 361 -22.57 -0.26 -12.06
CA PHE A 361 -23.44 0.63 -12.84
C PHE A 361 -24.93 0.41 -12.49
N LEU A 362 -25.38 -0.83 -12.41
CA LEU A 362 -26.77 -1.15 -12.03
C LEU A 362 -27.07 -0.71 -10.59
N ILE A 363 -26.14 -0.95 -9.66
CA ILE A 363 -26.27 -0.49 -8.27
C ILE A 363 -26.39 1.03 -8.20
N LEU A 364 -25.52 1.75 -8.91
CA LEU A 364 -25.55 3.21 -8.95
C LEU A 364 -26.88 3.73 -9.52
N ARG A 365 -27.41 3.12 -10.59
CA ARG A 365 -28.70 3.51 -11.19
C ARG A 365 -29.89 3.33 -10.25
N VAL A 366 -29.81 2.36 -9.34
CA VAL A 366 -30.88 2.10 -8.36
C VAL A 366 -30.73 2.94 -7.10
N LEU A 367 -29.45 3.16 -6.67
CA LEU A 367 -29.15 3.81 -5.40
C LEU A 367 -28.64 5.25 -5.55
N ASP A 368 -28.68 5.84 -6.76
CA ASP A 368 -28.11 7.17 -7.03
C ASP A 368 -28.61 8.23 -6.04
N LYS A 369 -29.94 8.33 -5.87
CA LYS A 369 -30.57 9.30 -4.95
C LYS A 369 -30.23 9.03 -3.48
N ALA A 370 -30.18 7.76 -3.07
CA ALA A 370 -29.87 7.39 -1.69
C ALA A 370 -28.38 7.62 -1.36
N LEU A 371 -27.48 7.29 -2.28
CA LEU A 371 -26.04 7.51 -2.12
C LEU A 371 -25.72 9.01 -2.10
N ILE A 372 -26.26 9.78 -3.04
CA ILE A 372 -26.04 11.23 -3.09
C ILE A 372 -26.61 11.88 -1.82
N GLY A 373 -27.81 11.49 -1.36
CA GLY A 373 -28.41 11.97 -0.13
C GLY A 373 -27.54 11.70 1.10
N LEU A 374 -26.98 10.50 1.22
CA LEU A 374 -26.09 10.13 2.33
C LEU A 374 -24.82 11.01 2.37
N PHE A 375 -24.22 11.30 1.21
CA PHE A 375 -23.02 12.15 1.15
C PHE A 375 -23.34 13.63 1.30
N LEU A 376 -24.48 14.11 0.80
CA LEU A 376 -24.93 15.49 0.99
C LEU A 376 -25.36 15.75 2.44
N GLU A 377 -26.09 14.85 3.08
CA GLU A 377 -26.47 14.97 4.49
C GLU A 377 -25.25 14.96 5.40
N LEU A 378 -24.25 14.09 5.14
CA LEU A 378 -22.99 14.10 5.87
C LEU A 378 -22.21 15.40 5.68
N SER A 379 -22.27 16.04 4.52
CA SER A 379 -21.63 17.34 4.29
C SER A 379 -22.42 18.51 4.90
N LEU A 380 -23.77 18.43 4.93
CA LEU A 380 -24.65 19.44 5.52
C LEU A 380 -24.67 19.38 7.04
N ILE A 381 -24.46 18.24 7.67
CA ILE A 381 -24.31 18.12 9.12
C ILE A 381 -23.09 18.93 9.64
N HIS A 382 -22.07 19.10 8.79
CA HIS A 382 -20.91 19.94 9.13
C HIS A 382 -21.13 21.45 8.87
N ILE A 383 -22.17 21.83 8.12
CA ILE A 383 -22.44 23.25 7.77
C ILE A 383 -23.62 23.81 8.59
N SER A 384 -24.43 23.01 9.24
CA SER A 384 -25.72 23.42 9.82
C SER A 384 -25.78 23.43 11.36
N GLU A 385 -24.67 23.45 12.09
CA GLU A 385 -24.70 23.89 13.49
C GLU A 385 -24.17 25.33 13.59
N PRO A 386 -25.07 26.35 13.54
CA PRO A 386 -24.70 27.66 14.03
C PRO A 386 -24.62 27.55 15.55
N THR A 387 -23.50 28.03 16.07
CA THR A 387 -23.24 28.33 17.48
C THR A 387 -24.42 28.80 18.29
#